data_08b8fa7487782304b233f98ba15d83e7
#
_entry.id   08b8fa7487782304b233f98ba15d83e7
#
_cell.length_a   1.000
_cell.length_b   1.000
_cell.length_c   1.000
_cell.angle_alpha   90.00
_cell.angle_beta   90.00
_cell.angle_gamma   90.00
#
_symmetry.space_group_name_H-M   'P 1'
#
loop_
_entity.id
_entity.type
_entity.pdbx_description
1 polymer ?
#
loop_
_entity_poly.entity_id
_entity_poly.type
_entity_poly.pdbx_seq_one_letter_code
_entity_poly.pdbx_strand_id
1 'polypeptide(L)'
;MLARINILLLGAPRPALLFVCFGAVALLGAVDHVTSSAISMSAFYLVPVGVAAWYGRERDGVLLALLSAAVWSAARLAAGTTIQPGLVIGDVGIQCAGLAGASMVLRSLHARLSAERELARKDALTGAFNARAFRERLEYSLALFARGARPLTVAYIDLDDFKHINDSGGHAEGDRVLSTLAHTLAEGTRCTDTVARLGGDEFALLLPGTDAPGAVDVMSKLRERLSGALQAEGGAVTCSIGVVTFTHTPRTADEVVRAADRLMYQVKARGKDAVAFAVFDTFTGALVGAPLPRRARPAPMLGAVVS
;
A
#
# COMPACT_ATOMS: atom_id res chain seq x y z
N MET A 1 -16.18 12.15 0.56
CA MET A 1 -17.16 11.11 0.16
C MET A 1 -16.60 10.15 -0.90
N LEU A 2 -16.05 10.62 -2.01
CA LEU A 2 -15.49 9.78 -3.09
C LEU A 2 -14.32 8.87 -2.62
N ALA A 3 -13.40 9.36 -1.79
CA ALA A 3 -12.30 8.57 -1.28
C ALA A 3 -12.76 7.38 -0.41
N ARG A 4 -13.79 7.57 0.42
CA ARG A 4 -14.38 6.49 1.25
C ARG A 4 -15.06 5.41 0.39
N ILE A 5 -15.75 5.82 -0.68
CA ILE A 5 -16.36 4.88 -1.63
C ILE A 5 -15.28 4.07 -2.34
N ASN A 6 -14.18 4.69 -2.75
CA ASN A 6 -13.06 4.00 -3.39
C ASN A 6 -12.42 2.94 -2.47
N ILE A 7 -12.21 3.27 -1.19
CA ILE A 7 -11.67 2.32 -0.19
C ILE A 7 -12.62 1.13 0.01
N LEU A 8 -13.93 1.38 0.10
CA LEU A 8 -14.94 0.33 0.23
C LEU A 8 -14.99 -0.60 -0.99
N LEU A 9 -14.88 -0.04 -2.20
CA LEU A 9 -14.91 -0.83 -3.44
C LEU A 9 -13.63 -1.64 -3.65
N LEU A 10 -12.47 -1.10 -3.24
CA LEU A 10 -11.17 -1.82 -3.30
C LEU A 10 -11.12 -2.99 -2.31
N GLY A 11 -11.76 -2.88 -1.14
CA GLY A 11 -11.83 -3.93 -0.12
C GLY A 11 -12.97 -4.92 -0.30
N ALA A 12 -13.90 -4.67 -1.22
CA ALA A 12 -15.08 -5.51 -1.41
C ALA A 12 -14.71 -6.85 -2.09
N PRO A 13 -15.18 -8.00 -1.58
CA PRO A 13 -14.99 -9.26 -2.27
C PRO A 13 -15.72 -9.25 -3.61
N ARG A 14 -15.09 -9.79 -4.65
CA ARG A 14 -15.62 -9.80 -6.03
C ARG A 14 -17.09 -10.19 -6.15
N PRO A 15 -17.59 -11.27 -5.47
CA PRO A 15 -19.01 -11.64 -5.58
C PRO A 15 -19.93 -10.54 -5.06
N ALA A 16 -19.56 -9.81 -4.00
CA ALA A 16 -20.35 -8.70 -3.48
C ALA A 16 -20.38 -7.52 -4.47
N LEU A 17 -19.24 -7.19 -5.06
CA LEU A 17 -19.14 -6.16 -6.10
C LEU A 17 -20.06 -6.48 -7.29
N LEU A 18 -19.97 -7.70 -7.82
CA LEU A 18 -20.80 -8.14 -8.94
C LEU A 18 -22.29 -8.15 -8.56
N PHE A 19 -22.63 -8.62 -7.36
CA PHE A 19 -24.01 -8.62 -6.88
C PHE A 19 -24.62 -7.21 -6.88
N VAL A 20 -23.87 -6.21 -6.40
CA VAL A 20 -24.30 -4.80 -6.43
C VAL A 20 -24.46 -4.29 -7.87
N CYS A 21 -23.51 -4.61 -8.74
CA CYS A 21 -23.59 -4.19 -10.15
C CYS A 21 -24.77 -4.85 -10.88
N PHE A 22 -25.03 -6.15 -10.66
CA PHE A 22 -26.20 -6.83 -11.23
C PHE A 22 -27.51 -6.28 -10.67
N GLY A 23 -27.60 -5.99 -9.38
CA GLY A 23 -28.74 -5.34 -8.76
C GLY A 23 -29.03 -3.96 -9.35
N ALA A 24 -27.98 -3.17 -9.59
CA ALA A 24 -28.10 -1.87 -10.24
C ALA A 24 -28.63 -1.98 -11.68
N VAL A 25 -28.13 -2.95 -12.47
CA VAL A 25 -28.61 -3.21 -13.85
C VAL A 25 -30.07 -3.64 -13.82
N ALA A 26 -30.48 -4.53 -12.92
CA ALA A 26 -31.85 -4.98 -12.79
C ALA A 26 -32.80 -3.82 -12.39
N LEU A 27 -32.37 -2.97 -11.46
CA LEU A 27 -33.12 -1.79 -11.03
C LEU A 27 -33.28 -0.79 -12.18
N LEU A 28 -32.21 -0.50 -12.94
CA LEU A 28 -32.30 0.36 -14.11
C LEU A 28 -33.25 -0.19 -15.16
N GLY A 29 -33.25 -1.51 -15.41
CA GLY A 29 -34.21 -2.17 -16.31
C GLY A 29 -35.66 -2.03 -15.85
N ALA A 30 -35.91 -2.16 -14.55
CA ALA A 30 -37.24 -1.98 -13.98
C ALA A 30 -37.72 -0.52 -14.12
N VAL A 31 -36.85 0.45 -13.85
CA VAL A 31 -37.16 1.89 -14.05
C VAL A 31 -37.41 2.19 -15.51
N ASP A 32 -36.59 1.69 -16.44
CA ASP A 32 -36.72 1.89 -17.88
C ASP A 32 -38.06 1.32 -18.41
N HIS A 33 -38.50 0.18 -17.88
CA HIS A 33 -39.77 -0.43 -18.18
C HIS A 33 -40.96 0.43 -17.71
N VAL A 34 -40.90 1.00 -16.50
CA VAL A 34 -41.97 1.83 -15.91
C VAL A 34 -42.04 3.22 -16.56
N THR A 35 -40.91 3.82 -16.90
CA THR A 35 -40.86 5.18 -17.50
C THR A 35 -41.24 5.21 -18.97
N SER A 36 -41.46 4.07 -19.61
CA SER A 36 -42.04 3.89 -20.95
C SER A 36 -41.53 4.89 -21.98
N SER A 37 -40.28 4.85 -22.36
CA SER A 37 -39.65 5.64 -23.45
C SER A 37 -39.64 7.18 -23.31
N ALA A 38 -40.25 7.76 -22.29
CA ALA A 38 -40.21 9.21 -22.09
C ALA A 38 -38.78 9.73 -21.75
N ILE A 39 -37.99 8.90 -21.04
CA ILE A 39 -36.59 9.20 -20.71
C ILE A 39 -35.77 7.92 -20.90
N SER A 40 -34.79 7.96 -21.80
CA SER A 40 -33.88 6.80 -21.97
C SER A 40 -32.87 6.73 -20.83
N MET A 41 -32.89 5.62 -20.08
CA MET A 41 -31.95 5.36 -19.01
C MET A 41 -30.62 4.73 -19.50
N SER A 42 -30.42 4.64 -20.83
CA SER A 42 -29.28 3.95 -21.46
C SER A 42 -27.92 4.42 -20.95
N ALA A 43 -27.74 5.73 -20.73
CA ALA A 43 -26.51 6.30 -20.22
C ALA A 43 -26.17 5.86 -18.77
N PHE A 44 -27.18 5.60 -17.94
CA PHE A 44 -26.96 5.19 -16.55
C PHE A 44 -26.37 3.79 -16.39
N TYR A 45 -26.53 2.92 -17.41
CA TYR A 45 -25.88 1.61 -17.42
C TYR A 45 -24.35 1.69 -17.48
N LEU A 46 -23.79 2.85 -17.90
CA LEU A 46 -22.35 3.08 -17.83
C LEU A 46 -21.80 3.02 -16.40
N VAL A 47 -22.59 3.36 -15.39
CA VAL A 47 -22.15 3.36 -13.98
C VAL A 47 -21.80 1.95 -13.49
N PRO A 48 -22.72 0.97 -13.48
CA PRO A 48 -22.40 -0.40 -13.03
C PRO A 48 -21.37 -1.07 -13.95
N VAL A 49 -21.41 -0.83 -15.26
CA VAL A 49 -20.39 -1.35 -16.20
C VAL A 49 -19.02 -0.77 -15.91
N GLY A 50 -18.92 0.55 -15.65
CA GLY A 50 -17.69 1.23 -15.29
C GLY A 50 -17.10 0.71 -13.98
N VAL A 51 -17.94 0.52 -12.96
CA VAL A 51 -17.51 -0.07 -11.67
C VAL A 51 -16.97 -1.49 -11.87
N ALA A 52 -17.67 -2.34 -12.62
CA ALA A 52 -17.22 -3.70 -12.90
C ALA A 52 -15.93 -3.73 -13.74
N ALA A 53 -15.76 -2.81 -14.68
CA ALA A 53 -14.56 -2.71 -15.50
C ALA A 53 -13.35 -2.23 -14.70
N TRP A 54 -13.54 -1.34 -13.72
CA TRP A 54 -12.45 -0.74 -12.92
C TRP A 54 -12.00 -1.63 -11.77
N TYR A 55 -12.95 -2.21 -11.03
CA TYR A 55 -12.68 -2.98 -9.79
C TYR A 55 -12.80 -4.49 -9.96
N GLY A 56 -13.42 -4.96 -11.06
CA GLY A 56 -13.63 -6.37 -11.37
C GLY A 56 -12.45 -7.00 -12.12
N ARG A 57 -12.65 -8.25 -12.57
CA ARG A 57 -11.71 -8.97 -13.44
C ARG A 57 -11.85 -8.51 -14.90
N GLU A 58 -10.92 -8.96 -15.73
CA GLU A 58 -10.78 -8.56 -17.13
C GLU A 58 -12.07 -8.68 -17.96
N ARG A 59 -12.89 -9.69 -17.70
CA ARG A 59 -14.13 -9.96 -18.45
C ARG A 59 -15.39 -9.42 -17.79
N ASP A 60 -15.33 -8.98 -16.51
CA ASP A 60 -16.53 -8.62 -15.74
C ASP A 60 -17.25 -7.39 -16.35
N GLY A 61 -16.50 -6.38 -16.78
CA GLY A 61 -17.06 -5.20 -17.42
C GLY A 61 -17.75 -5.49 -18.75
N VAL A 62 -17.14 -6.34 -19.59
CA VAL A 62 -17.72 -6.71 -20.89
C VAL A 62 -18.96 -7.57 -20.71
N LEU A 63 -18.93 -8.55 -19.80
CA LEU A 63 -20.08 -9.40 -19.50
C LEU A 63 -21.25 -8.57 -18.96
N LEU A 64 -20.97 -7.61 -18.08
CA LEU A 64 -22.01 -6.73 -17.55
C LEU A 64 -22.54 -5.76 -18.61
N ALA A 65 -21.70 -5.32 -19.55
CA ALA A 65 -22.12 -4.50 -20.69
C ALA A 65 -23.12 -5.23 -21.59
N LEU A 66 -22.83 -6.50 -21.91
CA LEU A 66 -23.72 -7.35 -22.71
C LEU A 66 -25.05 -7.59 -21.98
N LEU A 67 -24.98 -7.91 -20.69
CA LEU A 67 -26.19 -8.07 -19.88
C LEU A 67 -27.01 -6.79 -19.79
N SER A 68 -26.35 -5.65 -19.59
CA SER A 68 -27.02 -4.33 -19.53
C SER A 68 -27.77 -4.02 -20.82
N ALA A 69 -27.14 -4.30 -21.98
CA ALA A 69 -27.80 -4.11 -23.27
C ALA A 69 -28.99 -5.08 -23.44
N ALA A 70 -28.88 -6.31 -22.99
CA ALA A 70 -29.97 -7.29 -23.03
C ALA A 70 -31.16 -6.85 -22.13
N VAL A 71 -30.89 -6.43 -20.90
CA VAL A 71 -31.90 -5.95 -19.94
C VAL A 71 -32.60 -4.71 -20.48
N TRP A 72 -31.84 -3.74 -20.99
CA TRP A 72 -32.39 -2.53 -21.59
C TRP A 72 -33.29 -2.84 -22.80
N SER A 73 -32.86 -3.73 -23.68
CA SER A 73 -33.63 -4.14 -24.85
C SER A 73 -34.92 -4.87 -24.46
N ALA A 74 -34.86 -5.77 -23.48
CA ALA A 74 -36.01 -6.50 -22.94
C ALA A 74 -37.04 -5.53 -22.31
N ALA A 75 -36.58 -4.55 -21.53
CA ALA A 75 -37.45 -3.54 -20.91
C ALA A 75 -38.19 -2.71 -21.97
N ARG A 76 -37.55 -2.31 -23.06
CA ARG A 76 -38.20 -1.56 -24.17
C ARG A 76 -39.19 -2.41 -24.95
N LEU A 77 -38.86 -3.66 -25.24
CA LEU A 77 -39.80 -4.58 -25.90
C LEU A 77 -41.04 -4.83 -25.06
N ALA A 78 -40.88 -5.02 -23.75
CA ALA A 78 -42.00 -5.21 -22.83
C ALA A 78 -42.86 -3.97 -22.63
N ALA A 79 -42.30 -2.77 -22.80
CA ALA A 79 -43.03 -1.51 -22.75
C ALA A 79 -43.89 -1.21 -24.02
N GLY A 80 -43.93 -2.16 -24.98
CA GLY A 80 -44.80 -2.04 -26.16
C GLY A 80 -44.40 -0.98 -27.15
N THR A 81 -43.14 -0.52 -27.14
CA THR A 81 -42.64 0.41 -28.16
C THR A 81 -42.61 -0.29 -29.52
N THR A 82 -43.53 0.11 -30.41
CA THR A 82 -43.61 -0.36 -31.80
C THR A 82 -42.39 0.17 -32.58
N ILE A 83 -41.29 -0.56 -32.53
CA ILE A 83 -40.08 -0.24 -33.27
C ILE A 83 -39.97 -1.27 -34.41
N GLN A 84 -39.67 -0.78 -35.63
CA GLN A 84 -39.40 -1.70 -36.75
C GLN A 84 -38.24 -2.64 -36.36
N PRO A 85 -38.36 -3.95 -36.64
CA PRO A 85 -37.33 -4.96 -36.16
C PRO A 85 -35.91 -4.62 -36.55
N GLY A 86 -35.68 -4.02 -37.70
CA GLY A 86 -34.35 -3.61 -38.15
C GLY A 86 -33.74 -2.46 -37.35
N LEU A 87 -34.55 -1.54 -36.81
CA LEU A 87 -34.08 -0.44 -35.98
C LEU A 87 -33.73 -0.94 -34.56
N VAL A 88 -34.45 -1.94 -34.02
CA VAL A 88 -34.14 -2.55 -32.72
C VAL A 88 -32.75 -3.19 -32.75
N ILE A 89 -32.43 -3.93 -33.81
CA ILE A 89 -31.11 -4.59 -33.95
C ILE A 89 -29.99 -3.53 -33.99
N GLY A 90 -30.22 -2.43 -34.73
CA GLY A 90 -29.25 -1.33 -34.77
C GLY A 90 -29.03 -0.66 -33.40
N ASP A 91 -30.11 -0.33 -32.69
CA ASP A 91 -30.02 0.27 -31.34
C ASP A 91 -29.33 -0.61 -30.32
N VAL A 92 -29.65 -1.93 -30.30
CA VAL A 92 -29.00 -2.92 -29.45
C VAL A 92 -27.51 -3.04 -29.79
N GLY A 93 -27.18 -3.07 -31.08
CA GLY A 93 -25.79 -3.12 -31.54
C GLY A 93 -24.98 -1.90 -31.11
N ILE A 94 -25.54 -0.71 -31.25
CA ILE A 94 -24.90 0.55 -30.80
C ILE A 94 -24.72 0.56 -29.28
N GLN A 95 -25.75 0.15 -28.52
CA GLN A 95 -25.69 0.09 -27.05
C GLN A 95 -24.63 -0.92 -26.56
N CYS A 96 -24.62 -2.13 -27.15
CA CYS A 96 -23.59 -3.13 -26.83
C CYS A 96 -22.20 -2.61 -27.16
N ALA A 97 -21.99 -2.07 -28.35
CA ALA A 97 -20.70 -1.56 -28.78
C ALA A 97 -20.23 -0.38 -27.90
N GLY A 98 -21.14 0.53 -27.55
CA GLY A 98 -20.85 1.69 -26.69
C GLY A 98 -20.44 1.27 -25.27
N LEU A 99 -21.23 0.40 -24.62
CA LEU A 99 -20.93 -0.07 -23.26
C LEU A 99 -19.68 -0.97 -23.21
N ALA A 100 -19.51 -1.86 -24.20
CA ALA A 100 -18.32 -2.70 -24.29
C ALA A 100 -17.07 -1.86 -24.58
N GLY A 101 -17.15 -0.90 -25.51
CA GLY A 101 -16.07 0.01 -25.81
C GLY A 101 -15.67 0.86 -24.62
N ALA A 102 -16.64 1.44 -23.89
CA ALA A 102 -16.36 2.19 -22.66
C ALA A 102 -15.69 1.31 -21.59
N SER A 103 -16.16 0.06 -21.41
CA SER A 103 -15.55 -0.91 -20.50
C SER A 103 -14.09 -1.21 -20.86
N MET A 104 -13.78 -1.40 -22.15
CA MET A 104 -12.42 -1.65 -22.64
C MET A 104 -11.50 -0.43 -22.43
N VAL A 105 -12.00 0.78 -22.70
CA VAL A 105 -11.23 2.01 -22.50
C VAL A 105 -10.92 2.23 -21.02
N LEU A 106 -11.91 2.09 -20.13
CA LEU A 106 -11.71 2.21 -18.68
C LEU A 106 -10.71 1.20 -18.16
N ARG A 107 -10.78 -0.03 -18.65
CA ARG A 107 -9.84 -1.10 -18.29
C ARG A 107 -8.42 -0.80 -18.78
N SER A 108 -8.28 -0.37 -20.03
CA SER A 108 -6.98 0.02 -20.59
C SER A 108 -6.36 1.18 -19.82
N LEU A 109 -7.17 2.18 -19.47
CA LEU A 109 -6.72 3.32 -18.66
C LEU A 109 -6.28 2.86 -17.26
N HIS A 110 -7.06 2.02 -16.60
CA HIS A 110 -6.70 1.45 -15.30
C HIS A 110 -5.38 0.68 -15.36
N ALA A 111 -5.21 -0.17 -16.38
CA ALA A 111 -3.97 -0.94 -16.58
C ALA A 111 -2.75 -0.04 -16.81
N ARG A 112 -2.89 1.03 -17.61
CA ARG A 112 -1.81 2.02 -17.84
C ARG A 112 -1.44 2.76 -16.56
N LEU A 113 -2.42 3.27 -15.81
CA LEU A 113 -2.19 3.96 -14.54
C LEU A 113 -1.54 3.04 -13.50
N SER A 114 -1.92 1.77 -13.47
CA SER A 114 -1.28 0.77 -12.60
C SER A 114 0.17 0.51 -13.00
N ALA A 115 0.43 0.37 -14.31
CA ALA A 115 1.79 0.18 -14.82
C ALA A 115 2.68 1.40 -14.54
N GLU A 116 2.19 2.63 -14.69
CA GLU A 116 2.93 3.84 -14.33
C GLU A 116 3.26 3.89 -12.83
N ARG A 117 2.30 3.52 -11.96
CA ARG A 117 2.54 3.41 -10.50
C ARG A 117 3.57 2.34 -10.18
N GLU A 118 3.56 1.22 -10.88
CA GLU A 118 4.57 0.17 -10.75
C GLU A 118 5.94 0.62 -11.24
N LEU A 119 6.02 1.49 -12.25
CA LEU A 119 7.27 2.08 -12.72
C LEU A 119 7.79 3.19 -11.78
N ALA A 120 6.93 3.81 -10.99
CA ALA A 120 7.36 4.77 -9.98
C ALA A 120 8.29 4.09 -8.96
N ARG A 121 9.45 4.69 -8.69
CA ARG A 121 10.46 4.18 -7.74
C ARG A 121 10.37 4.82 -6.36
N LYS A 122 9.53 5.84 -6.24
CA LYS A 122 9.37 6.64 -5.02
C LYS A 122 7.96 6.47 -4.47
N ASP A 123 7.85 6.49 -3.15
CA ASP A 123 6.59 6.63 -2.43
C ASP A 123 6.07 8.06 -2.60
N ALA A 124 4.82 8.20 -3.02
CA ALA A 124 4.24 9.49 -3.37
C ALA A 124 4.05 10.44 -2.17
N LEU A 125 3.88 9.89 -0.97
CA LEU A 125 3.71 10.67 0.25
C LEU A 125 5.03 11.16 0.81
N THR A 126 5.99 10.23 0.94
CA THR A 126 7.21 10.47 1.71
C THR A 126 8.42 10.81 0.86
N GLY A 127 8.37 10.59 -0.46
CA GLY A 127 9.51 10.74 -1.34
C GLY A 127 10.64 9.72 -1.14
N ALA A 128 10.54 8.83 -0.16
CA ALA A 128 11.44 7.69 0.03
C ALA A 128 11.33 6.71 -1.16
N PHE A 129 12.26 5.77 -1.31
CA PHE A 129 12.07 4.69 -2.26
C PHE A 129 10.87 3.82 -1.84
N ASN A 130 10.15 3.24 -2.79
CA ASN A 130 9.09 2.29 -2.48
C ASN A 130 9.65 0.87 -2.31
N ALA A 131 8.80 -0.07 -1.87
CA ALA A 131 9.17 -1.46 -1.62
C ALA A 131 9.84 -2.12 -2.84
N ARG A 132 9.35 -1.84 -4.06
CA ARG A 132 9.92 -2.38 -5.29
C ARG A 132 11.33 -1.87 -5.53
N ALA A 133 11.53 -0.56 -5.47
CA ALA A 133 12.84 0.05 -5.66
C ALA A 133 13.84 -0.37 -4.57
N PHE A 134 13.37 -0.59 -3.35
CA PHE A 134 14.18 -1.16 -2.27
C PHE A 134 14.66 -2.57 -2.62
N ARG A 135 13.76 -3.45 -3.07
CA ARG A 135 14.11 -4.82 -3.49
C ARG A 135 15.14 -4.83 -4.61
N GLU A 136 14.94 -4.04 -5.66
CA GLU A 136 15.88 -3.92 -6.78
C GLU A 136 17.28 -3.48 -6.30
N ARG A 137 17.34 -2.49 -5.41
CA ARG A 137 18.61 -2.00 -4.84
C ARG A 137 19.27 -3.02 -3.92
N LEU A 138 18.48 -3.76 -3.14
CA LEU A 138 18.96 -4.83 -2.28
C LEU A 138 19.55 -5.97 -3.13
N GLU A 139 18.86 -6.43 -4.16
CA GLU A 139 19.35 -7.47 -5.08
C GLU A 139 20.65 -7.05 -5.77
N TYR A 140 20.72 -5.79 -6.21
CA TYR A 140 21.95 -5.23 -6.76
C TYR A 140 23.10 -5.22 -5.73
N SER A 141 22.80 -4.80 -4.50
CA SER A 141 23.80 -4.79 -3.40
C SER A 141 24.28 -6.18 -3.04
N LEU A 142 23.39 -7.19 -3.05
CA LEU A 142 23.73 -8.60 -2.83
C LEU A 142 24.64 -9.13 -3.96
N ALA A 143 24.39 -8.76 -5.20
CA ALA A 143 25.24 -9.14 -6.32
C ALA A 143 26.64 -8.52 -6.23
N LEU A 144 26.77 -7.29 -5.74
CA LEU A 144 28.06 -6.65 -5.46
C LEU A 144 28.75 -7.29 -4.27
N PHE A 145 28.01 -7.60 -3.21
CA PHE A 145 28.51 -8.27 -2.01
C PHE A 145 29.14 -9.62 -2.34
N ALA A 146 28.49 -10.41 -3.19
CA ALA A 146 29.01 -11.70 -3.64
C ALA A 146 30.38 -11.60 -4.37
N ARG A 147 30.71 -10.45 -4.94
CA ARG A 147 31.95 -10.21 -5.67
C ARG A 147 33.10 -9.65 -4.85
N GLY A 148 32.82 -8.97 -3.74
CA GLY A 148 33.82 -8.17 -3.06
C GLY A 148 33.80 -8.18 -1.54
N ALA A 149 33.01 -9.06 -0.90
CA ALA A 149 32.96 -9.30 0.54
C ALA A 149 32.90 -7.99 1.41
N ARG A 150 32.18 -6.98 0.99
CA ARG A 150 31.92 -5.82 1.85
C ARG A 150 30.67 -6.12 2.68
N PRO A 151 30.66 -5.82 3.99
CA PRO A 151 29.51 -6.07 4.83
C PRO A 151 28.27 -5.32 4.30
N LEU A 152 27.10 -5.89 4.56
CA LEU A 152 25.81 -5.29 4.20
C LEU A 152 24.94 -5.23 5.46
N THR A 153 24.44 -4.05 5.80
CA THR A 153 23.50 -3.90 6.90
C THR A 153 22.12 -3.48 6.36
N VAL A 154 21.09 -4.10 6.93
CA VAL A 154 19.69 -3.72 6.68
C VAL A 154 19.01 -3.45 8.01
N ALA A 155 18.29 -2.33 8.08
CA ALA A 155 17.40 -2.02 9.20
C ALA A 155 15.95 -2.06 8.74
N TYR A 156 15.08 -2.68 9.54
CA TYR A 156 13.64 -2.63 9.40
C TYR A 156 13.07 -1.77 10.53
N ILE A 157 12.25 -0.81 10.18
CA ILE A 157 11.76 0.24 11.09
C ILE A 157 10.24 0.25 11.00
N ASP A 158 9.58 0.31 12.13
CA ASP A 158 8.13 0.42 12.20
C ASP A 158 7.75 1.45 13.28
N LEU A 159 6.82 2.34 12.96
CA LEU A 159 6.27 3.32 13.89
C LEU A 159 5.38 2.64 14.93
N ASP A 160 5.69 2.88 16.18
CA ASP A 160 4.91 2.31 17.29
C ASP A 160 3.56 3.01 17.41
N ASP A 161 2.49 2.21 17.53
CA ASP A 161 1.11 2.70 17.75
C ASP A 161 0.62 3.70 16.67
N PHE A 162 1.10 3.60 15.43
CA PHE A 162 0.74 4.51 14.35
C PHE A 162 -0.77 4.61 14.10
N LYS A 163 -1.50 3.51 14.30
CA LYS A 163 -2.96 3.52 14.24
C LYS A 163 -3.57 4.52 15.24
N HIS A 164 -3.04 4.59 16.45
CA HIS A 164 -3.51 5.53 17.47
C HIS A 164 -3.29 7.00 17.05
N ILE A 165 -2.19 7.29 16.36
CA ILE A 165 -1.93 8.62 15.78
C ILE A 165 -3.01 8.99 14.77
N ASN A 166 -3.33 8.07 13.85
CA ASN A 166 -4.40 8.29 12.88
C ASN A 166 -5.78 8.42 13.53
N ASP A 167 -6.06 7.63 14.55
CA ASP A 167 -7.37 7.63 15.23
C ASP A 167 -7.57 8.93 16.04
N SER A 168 -6.51 9.51 16.60
CA SER A 168 -6.56 10.73 17.43
C SER A 168 -6.38 12.02 16.63
N GLY A 169 -5.42 12.08 15.71
CA GLY A 169 -5.05 13.28 14.93
C GLY A 169 -5.57 13.29 13.48
N GLY A 170 -6.21 12.18 13.05
CA GLY A 170 -6.64 12.00 11.67
C GLY A 170 -5.50 11.61 10.73
N HIS A 171 -5.85 11.20 9.50
CA HIS A 171 -4.87 10.75 8.50
C HIS A 171 -3.85 11.82 8.12
N ALA A 172 -4.22 13.11 8.16
CA ALA A 172 -3.28 14.19 7.85
C ALA A 172 -2.13 14.29 8.87
N GLU A 173 -2.39 13.96 10.13
CA GLU A 173 -1.38 13.88 11.18
C GLU A 173 -0.44 12.69 10.93
N GLY A 174 -1.02 11.51 10.66
CA GLY A 174 -0.24 10.33 10.30
C GLY A 174 0.65 10.57 9.08
N ASP A 175 0.14 11.23 8.04
CA ASP A 175 0.89 11.57 6.84
C ASP A 175 2.07 12.50 7.13
N ARG A 176 1.92 13.47 8.05
CA ARG A 176 3.01 14.33 8.50
C ARG A 176 4.10 13.53 9.22
N VAL A 177 3.71 12.69 10.17
CA VAL A 177 4.63 11.81 10.92
C VAL A 177 5.43 10.91 9.97
N LEU A 178 4.78 10.29 8.99
CA LEU A 178 5.43 9.46 7.98
C LEU A 178 6.44 10.25 7.13
N SER A 179 6.07 11.46 6.73
CA SER A 179 6.94 12.34 5.94
C SER A 179 8.14 12.82 6.75
N THR A 180 7.94 13.19 8.02
CA THR A 180 8.99 13.58 8.96
C THR A 180 9.96 12.43 9.20
N LEU A 181 9.45 11.20 9.42
CA LEU A 181 10.29 10.00 9.57
C LEU A 181 11.18 9.79 8.33
N ALA A 182 10.57 9.79 7.14
CA ALA A 182 11.31 9.58 5.88
C ALA A 182 12.40 10.63 5.65
N HIS A 183 12.07 11.89 5.89
CA HIS A 183 13.01 13.01 5.73
C HIS A 183 14.19 12.90 6.71
N THR A 184 13.91 12.65 7.98
CA THR A 184 14.94 12.49 9.01
C THR A 184 15.86 11.30 8.72
N LEU A 185 15.31 10.17 8.23
CA LEU A 185 16.11 9.03 7.79
C LEU A 185 17.01 9.39 6.61
N ALA A 186 16.48 10.11 5.62
CA ALA A 186 17.23 10.51 4.42
C ALA A 186 18.37 11.50 4.74
N GLU A 187 18.14 12.46 5.64
CA GLU A 187 19.18 13.41 6.07
C GLU A 187 20.28 12.76 6.93
N GLY A 188 19.91 11.68 7.64
CA GLY A 188 20.84 10.98 8.52
C GLY A 188 21.64 9.86 7.85
N THR A 189 21.42 9.60 6.55
CA THR A 189 22.08 8.55 5.76
C THR A 189 22.90 9.12 4.61
N ARG A 190 23.81 8.30 4.06
CA ARG A 190 24.67 8.69 2.95
C ARG A 190 23.91 8.60 1.62
N CYS A 191 24.41 9.26 0.56
CA CYS A 191 23.83 9.16 -0.79
C CYS A 191 23.90 7.73 -1.36
N THR A 192 24.79 6.87 -0.86
CA THR A 192 24.92 5.46 -1.23
C THR A 192 23.90 4.58 -0.52
N ASP A 193 23.35 5.05 0.58
CA ASP A 193 22.38 4.31 1.39
C ASP A 193 20.99 4.44 0.76
N THR A 194 20.09 3.57 1.15
CA THR A 194 18.72 3.58 0.61
C THR A 194 17.74 3.67 1.76
N VAL A 195 16.91 4.70 1.74
CA VAL A 195 15.74 4.84 2.61
C VAL A 195 14.51 4.48 1.81
N ALA A 196 13.71 3.55 2.29
CA ALA A 196 12.50 3.10 1.62
C ALA A 196 11.33 2.98 2.58
N ARG A 197 10.12 3.26 2.06
CA ARG A 197 8.86 2.91 2.70
C ARG A 197 8.34 1.63 2.07
N LEU A 198 8.17 0.60 2.89
CA LEU A 198 7.74 -0.73 2.44
C LEU A 198 6.21 -0.83 2.34
N GLY A 199 5.50 -0.12 3.19
CA GLY A 199 4.05 -0.03 3.22
C GLY A 199 3.56 0.53 4.55
N GLY A 200 2.38 1.11 4.60
CA GLY A 200 1.81 1.62 5.85
C GLY A 200 2.79 2.51 6.63
N ASP A 201 3.18 2.06 7.81
CA ASP A 201 4.11 2.66 8.76
C ASP A 201 5.49 2.00 8.79
N GLU A 202 5.77 1.09 7.83
CA GLU A 202 6.99 0.31 7.74
C GLU A 202 8.02 0.94 6.80
N PHE A 203 9.24 1.08 7.28
CA PHE A 203 10.38 1.60 6.53
C PHE A 203 11.57 0.63 6.57
N ALA A 204 12.46 0.76 5.60
CA ALA A 204 13.71 0.02 5.57
C ALA A 204 14.88 0.92 5.21
N LEU A 205 16.03 0.61 5.80
CA LEU A 205 17.31 1.17 5.41
C LEU A 205 18.20 0.06 4.84
N LEU A 206 18.88 0.37 3.75
CA LEU A 206 19.92 -0.46 3.18
C LEU A 206 21.24 0.32 3.26
N LEU A 207 22.21 -0.22 3.96
CA LEU A 207 23.50 0.40 4.27
C LEU A 207 24.65 -0.46 3.70
N PRO A 208 24.97 -0.30 2.41
CA PRO A 208 26.04 -1.06 1.76
C PRO A 208 27.41 -0.68 2.33
N GLY A 209 28.27 -1.66 2.57
CA GLY A 209 29.60 -1.45 3.11
C GLY A 209 29.65 -1.07 4.59
N THR A 210 28.53 -1.22 5.31
CA THR A 210 28.43 -0.92 6.75
C THR A 210 28.47 -2.21 7.54
N ASP A 211 29.46 -2.34 8.41
CA ASP A 211 29.65 -3.47 9.34
C ASP A 211 28.83 -3.27 10.64
N ALA A 212 28.90 -4.22 11.55
CA ALA A 212 28.12 -4.18 12.78
C ALA A 212 28.47 -2.99 13.70
N PRO A 213 29.76 -2.62 13.93
CA PRO A 213 30.08 -1.38 14.65
C PRO A 213 29.58 -0.13 13.96
N GLY A 214 29.78 -0.01 12.65
CA GLY A 214 29.30 1.12 11.86
C GLY A 214 27.77 1.23 11.86
N ALA A 215 27.06 0.09 11.89
CA ALA A 215 25.61 0.07 12.00
C ALA A 215 25.13 0.63 13.36
N VAL A 216 25.81 0.30 14.44
CA VAL A 216 25.52 0.87 15.77
C VAL A 216 25.69 2.39 15.77
N ASP A 217 26.78 2.88 15.19
CA ASP A 217 27.05 4.33 15.12
C ASP A 217 26.00 5.10 14.28
N VAL A 218 25.65 4.56 13.11
CA VAL A 218 24.63 5.16 12.25
C VAL A 218 23.26 5.17 12.97
N MET A 219 22.86 4.03 13.50
CA MET A 219 21.54 3.88 14.12
C MET A 219 21.39 4.67 15.43
N SER A 220 22.46 4.83 16.21
CA SER A 220 22.44 5.66 17.40
C SER A 220 22.17 7.13 17.07
N LYS A 221 22.85 7.67 16.05
CA LYS A 221 22.65 9.03 15.55
C LYS A 221 21.24 9.22 14.96
N LEU A 222 20.78 8.24 14.18
CA LEU A 222 19.44 8.27 13.59
C LEU A 222 18.36 8.26 14.66
N ARG A 223 18.49 7.40 15.67
CA ARG A 223 17.52 7.32 16.77
C ARG A 223 17.39 8.64 17.53
N GLU A 224 18.51 9.30 17.83
CA GLU A 224 18.51 10.60 18.50
C GLU A 224 17.78 11.66 17.65
N ARG A 225 18.10 11.73 16.34
CA ARG A 225 17.44 12.66 15.41
C ARG A 225 15.94 12.36 15.27
N LEU A 226 15.57 11.08 15.13
CA LEU A 226 14.18 10.65 15.01
C LEU A 226 13.39 11.01 16.28
N SER A 227 13.95 10.75 17.46
CA SER A 227 13.29 11.12 18.72
C SER A 227 13.00 12.61 18.78
N GLY A 228 13.97 13.46 18.43
CA GLY A 228 13.76 14.91 18.40
C GLY A 228 12.74 15.36 17.35
N ALA A 229 12.83 14.85 16.12
CA ALA A 229 11.94 15.23 15.04
C ALA A 229 10.49 14.78 15.29
N LEU A 230 10.29 13.55 15.75
CA LEU A 230 8.96 13.01 16.03
C LEU A 230 8.30 13.63 17.27
N GLN A 231 9.08 14.03 18.27
CA GLN A 231 8.56 14.79 19.41
C GLN A 231 8.06 16.19 19.01
N ALA A 232 8.69 16.82 18.02
CA ALA A 232 8.27 18.13 17.52
C ALA A 232 6.91 18.08 16.80
N GLU A 233 6.48 16.93 16.30
CA GLU A 233 5.15 16.72 15.71
C GLU A 233 4.02 16.62 16.74
N GLY A 234 4.29 16.78 18.02
CA GLY A 234 3.27 16.91 19.08
C GLY A 234 2.85 15.62 19.78
N GLY A 235 3.55 14.50 19.57
CA GLY A 235 3.24 13.23 20.20
C GLY A 235 4.47 12.44 20.67
N ALA A 236 4.28 11.52 21.62
CA ALA A 236 5.29 10.54 22.02
C ALA A 236 5.39 9.41 20.98
N VAL A 237 5.68 9.79 19.70
CA VAL A 237 5.83 8.82 18.61
C VAL A 237 7.19 8.16 18.72
N THR A 238 7.21 6.84 18.77
CA THR A 238 8.44 6.02 18.86
C THR A 238 8.53 5.04 17.71
N CYS A 239 9.70 4.41 17.55
CA CYS A 239 9.94 3.41 16.53
C CYS A 239 10.56 2.15 17.13
N SER A 240 10.12 1.01 16.63
CA SER A 240 10.78 -0.29 16.85
C SER A 240 11.66 -0.62 15.65
N ILE A 241 12.95 -0.92 15.91
CA ILE A 241 13.95 -1.08 14.84
C ILE A 241 14.71 -2.38 15.00
N GLY A 242 14.76 -3.18 13.95
CA GLY A 242 15.60 -4.37 13.85
C GLY A 242 16.74 -4.16 12.85
N VAL A 243 17.98 -4.26 13.28
CA VAL A 243 19.18 -4.02 12.46
C VAL A 243 19.98 -5.31 12.31
N VAL A 244 20.15 -5.78 11.09
CA VAL A 244 20.87 -7.02 10.80
C VAL A 244 22.03 -6.73 9.88
N THR A 245 23.23 -7.13 10.32
CA THR A 245 24.45 -7.06 9.51
C THR A 245 24.77 -8.45 8.95
N PHE A 246 25.04 -8.50 7.67
CA PHE A 246 25.44 -9.69 6.93
C PHE A 246 26.94 -9.60 6.65
N THR A 247 27.69 -10.59 7.13
CA THR A 247 29.14 -10.72 6.89
C THR A 247 29.46 -11.71 5.76
N HIS A 248 28.48 -12.54 5.40
CA HIS A 248 28.52 -13.47 4.29
C HIS A 248 27.27 -13.29 3.43
N THR A 249 27.35 -13.61 2.15
CA THR A 249 26.26 -13.37 1.19
C THR A 249 25.00 -14.18 1.54
N PRO A 250 23.87 -13.53 1.85
CA PRO A 250 22.58 -14.19 2.02
C PRO A 250 22.11 -14.79 0.67
N ARG A 251 21.22 -15.78 0.75
CA ARG A 251 20.74 -16.48 -0.44
C ARG A 251 19.79 -15.62 -1.29
N THR A 252 18.93 -14.83 -0.64
CA THR A 252 17.90 -14.05 -1.31
C THR A 252 17.64 -12.72 -0.60
N ALA A 253 17.10 -11.73 -1.33
CA ALA A 253 16.63 -10.47 -0.76
C ALA A 253 15.53 -10.70 0.30
N ASP A 254 14.66 -11.68 0.10
CA ASP A 254 13.59 -12.02 1.04
C ASP A 254 14.14 -12.55 2.38
N GLU A 255 15.25 -13.27 2.36
CA GLU A 255 15.93 -13.73 3.58
C GLU A 255 16.42 -12.53 4.38
N VAL A 256 17.02 -11.56 3.72
CA VAL A 256 17.54 -10.33 4.35
C VAL A 256 16.41 -9.53 5.00
N VAL A 257 15.33 -9.27 4.27
CA VAL A 257 14.18 -8.52 4.77
C VAL A 257 13.54 -9.24 5.95
N ARG A 258 13.27 -10.54 5.82
CA ARG A 258 12.67 -11.34 6.90
C ARG A 258 13.55 -11.42 8.17
N ALA A 259 14.88 -11.37 8.02
CA ALA A 259 15.76 -11.38 9.18
C ALA A 259 15.64 -10.08 9.98
N ALA A 260 15.62 -8.92 9.30
CA ALA A 260 15.48 -7.61 9.93
C ALA A 260 14.06 -7.40 10.50
N ASP A 261 13.01 -7.80 9.78
CA ASP A 261 11.62 -7.78 10.24
C ASP A 261 11.43 -8.62 11.53
N ARG A 262 11.89 -9.87 11.55
CA ARG A 262 11.81 -10.70 12.76
C ARG A 262 12.48 -10.06 13.97
N LEU A 263 13.60 -9.37 13.76
CA LEU A 263 14.30 -8.69 14.85
C LEU A 263 13.53 -7.46 15.33
N MET A 264 12.94 -6.67 14.43
CA MET A 264 12.06 -5.57 14.74
C MET A 264 10.83 -6.04 15.52
N TYR A 265 10.21 -7.14 15.09
CA TYR A 265 9.07 -7.72 15.81
C TYR A 265 9.42 -8.15 17.25
N GLN A 266 10.63 -8.65 17.49
CA GLN A 266 11.11 -8.93 18.86
C GLN A 266 11.22 -7.66 19.71
N VAL A 267 11.60 -6.51 19.10
CA VAL A 267 11.60 -5.21 19.78
C VAL A 267 10.18 -4.84 20.18
N LYS A 268 9.22 -4.92 19.25
CA LYS A 268 7.79 -4.66 19.53
C LYS A 268 7.26 -5.51 20.68
N ALA A 269 7.55 -6.81 20.67
CA ALA A 269 7.12 -7.75 21.70
C ALA A 269 7.72 -7.48 23.10
N ARG A 270 8.84 -6.76 23.19
CA ARG A 270 9.55 -6.46 24.44
C ARG A 270 9.28 -5.04 25.00
N GLY A 271 8.37 -4.32 24.39
CA GLY A 271 7.94 -3.01 24.92
C GLY A 271 8.18 -1.82 24.01
N LYS A 272 8.51 -2.06 22.73
CA LYS A 272 8.67 -1.03 21.70
C LYS A 272 9.82 -0.03 21.97
N ASP A 273 9.91 1.08 21.23
CA ASP A 273 10.85 2.19 21.42
C ASP A 273 12.30 1.74 21.66
N ALA A 274 12.81 0.88 20.79
CA ALA A 274 14.17 0.34 20.92
C ALA A 274 14.75 -0.05 19.55
N VAL A 275 16.08 -0.19 19.54
CA VAL A 275 16.84 -0.72 18.42
C VAL A 275 17.49 -2.04 18.86
N ALA A 276 17.30 -3.08 18.08
CA ALA A 276 17.98 -4.35 18.25
C ALA A 276 19.00 -4.56 17.13
N PHE A 277 20.16 -5.11 17.47
CA PHE A 277 21.24 -5.41 16.54
C PHE A 277 21.54 -6.91 16.53
N ALA A 278 21.74 -7.46 15.35
CA ALA A 278 22.22 -8.83 15.18
C ALA A 278 23.14 -8.95 13.97
N VAL A 279 24.01 -9.95 14.02
CA VAL A 279 24.77 -10.43 12.86
C VAL A 279 24.10 -11.70 12.37
N PHE A 280 23.87 -11.79 11.07
CA PHE A 280 23.27 -12.97 10.47
C PHE A 280 24.34 -14.01 10.17
N ASP A 281 24.23 -15.17 10.82
CA ASP A 281 25.06 -16.33 10.51
C ASP A 281 24.42 -17.12 9.36
N THR A 282 25.05 -17.04 8.20
CA THR A 282 24.59 -17.73 6.98
C THR A 282 24.70 -19.24 7.03
N PHE A 283 25.54 -19.81 7.91
CA PHE A 283 25.69 -21.25 8.07
C PHE A 283 24.55 -21.87 8.85
N THR A 284 24.15 -21.21 9.93
CA THR A 284 23.07 -21.68 10.80
C THR A 284 21.70 -21.07 10.46
N GLY A 285 21.67 -19.99 9.68
CA GLY A 285 20.47 -19.18 9.43
C GLY A 285 19.98 -18.45 10.69
N ALA A 286 20.81 -18.35 11.72
CA ALA A 286 20.47 -17.75 12.99
C ALA A 286 20.93 -16.29 13.09
N LEU A 287 20.20 -15.50 13.87
CA LEU A 287 20.63 -14.17 14.29
C LEU A 287 21.46 -14.30 15.56
N VAL A 288 22.73 -13.93 15.46
CA VAL A 288 23.64 -13.83 16.59
C VAL A 288 23.71 -12.36 16.99
N GLY A 289 23.12 -11.99 18.11
CA GLY A 289 23.02 -10.60 18.52
C GLY A 289 23.31 -10.34 19.99
N ALA A 290 23.59 -9.08 20.31
CA ALA A 290 23.61 -8.61 21.68
C ALA A 290 22.20 -8.72 22.31
N PRO A 291 22.09 -8.99 23.62
CA PRO A 291 20.79 -9.00 24.27
C PRO A 291 20.09 -7.65 24.06
N LEU A 292 18.81 -7.71 23.66
CA LEU A 292 17.99 -6.52 23.46
C LEU A 292 18.01 -5.66 24.74
N PRO A 293 18.19 -4.33 24.63
CA PRO A 293 18.15 -3.47 25.79
C PRO A 293 16.80 -3.63 26.49
N ARG A 294 16.82 -3.88 27.79
CA ARG A 294 15.62 -3.83 28.61
C ARG A 294 15.17 -2.38 28.69
N ARG A 295 13.87 -2.12 28.52
CA ARG A 295 13.27 -0.79 28.72
C ARG A 295 13.77 -0.23 30.07
N ALA A 296 14.38 0.94 30.06
CA ALA A 296 14.61 1.69 31.29
C ALA A 296 13.21 1.92 31.92
N ARG A 297 13.02 1.44 33.15
CA ARG A 297 11.80 1.74 33.90
C ARG A 297 11.66 3.27 33.91
N PRO A 298 10.47 3.82 33.60
CA PRO A 298 10.24 5.25 33.77
C PRO A 298 10.60 5.58 35.24
N ALA A 299 11.41 6.60 35.43
CA ALA A 299 11.73 7.09 36.78
C ALA A 299 10.41 7.31 37.51
N PRO A 300 10.30 6.89 38.81
CA PRO A 300 9.10 7.15 39.58
C PRO A 300 8.90 8.67 39.60
N MET A 301 7.70 9.10 39.19
CA MET A 301 7.30 10.50 39.34
C MET A 301 7.44 10.83 40.81
N LEU A 302 8.43 11.65 41.16
CA LEU A 302 8.55 12.24 42.50
C LEU A 302 7.26 13.00 42.71
N GLY A 303 6.43 12.48 43.62
CA GLY A 303 5.19 13.10 44.02
C GLY A 303 5.45 14.53 44.42
N ALA A 304 4.68 15.47 43.85
CA ALA A 304 4.61 16.81 44.32
C ALA A 304 4.14 16.76 45.76
N VAL A 305 5.03 17.06 46.68
CA VAL A 305 4.68 17.36 48.07
C VAL A 305 3.96 18.71 48.03
N VAL A 306 2.64 18.65 48.17
CA VAL A 306 1.82 19.85 48.45
C VAL A 306 2.05 20.18 49.93
N SER A 307 2.66 21.31 50.18
CA SER A 307 2.66 22.02 51.45
C SER A 307 1.66 23.14 51.41
#